data_9e92835aae29f3670952cec19534260a
#
_entry.id   9e92835aae29f3670952cec19534260a
#
_cell.length_a   1.000
_cell.length_b   1.000
_cell.length_c   1.000
_cell.angle_alpha   90.00
_cell.angle_beta   90.00
_cell.angle_gamma   90.00
#
_symmetry.space_group_name_H-M   'P 1'
#
loop_
_entity.id
_entity.type
_entity.pdbx_description
1 polymer ?
#
loop_
_entity_poly.entity_id
_entity_poly.type
_entity_poly.pdbx_seq_one_letter_code
_entity_poly.pdbx_strand_id
1 'polypeptide(L)'
;MTDNQLENLIERAWEERDSINTNTKGEFRESVEEALSLMDSGAERVASPMGGHKWQVNQWLKKAVLLSFRLNDMGVIPGGPEDVERGMSSWWDKVPSKFSGWTEHQFRDSGLRAVPNCVVRRSAYIASGVVLMPSFVNIGAYVDSGTMVDTWATIGSCAQVGKNCHISGGAGIAGVLEPMQADPVIIEDNCFIGARSEVAEGVIVETGSVLSMGVYIGASTKIINRDSGEVITGRVPAYSVVVPGSMPGKALPDGSPGPSLYCAVTVSYTHLRAHETLRYLVCRLLLE
;
A
#
# COMPACT_ATOMS: atom_id res chain seq x y z
N MET A 1 -19.21 19.15 -5.86
CA MET A 1 -19.21 18.79 -7.30
C MET A 1 -19.76 17.39 -7.46
N THR A 2 -20.29 16.98 -8.64
CA THR A 2 -20.52 15.57 -8.92
C THR A 2 -19.18 14.90 -9.26
N ASP A 3 -19.04 13.58 -9.00
CA ASP A 3 -17.77 12.87 -9.25
C ASP A 3 -17.27 13.06 -10.68
N ASN A 4 -18.15 12.95 -11.70
CA ASN A 4 -17.83 13.21 -13.10
C ASN A 4 -17.30 14.64 -13.36
N GLN A 5 -17.78 15.64 -12.62
CA GLN A 5 -17.28 17.02 -12.79
C GLN A 5 -15.90 17.19 -12.21
N LEU A 6 -15.63 16.56 -11.07
CA LEU A 6 -14.34 16.60 -10.41
C LEU A 6 -13.27 15.88 -11.25
N GLU A 7 -13.57 14.67 -11.73
CA GLU A 7 -12.68 13.92 -12.62
C GLU A 7 -12.32 14.74 -13.87
N ASN A 8 -13.32 15.32 -14.56
CA ASN A 8 -13.07 16.16 -15.74
C ASN A 8 -12.18 17.38 -15.45
N LEU A 9 -12.30 17.99 -14.28
CA LEU A 9 -11.45 19.11 -13.86
C LEU A 9 -10.00 18.65 -13.62
N ILE A 10 -9.81 17.50 -12.97
CA ILE A 10 -8.48 16.93 -12.77
C ILE A 10 -7.84 16.53 -14.11
N GLU A 11 -8.61 15.94 -15.04
CA GLU A 11 -8.09 15.62 -16.38
C GLU A 11 -7.65 16.87 -17.13
N ARG A 12 -8.43 17.96 -17.13
CA ARG A 12 -8.06 19.25 -17.71
C ARG A 12 -6.81 19.82 -17.03
N ALA A 13 -6.75 19.81 -15.70
CA ALA A 13 -5.58 20.26 -14.97
C ALA A 13 -4.33 19.43 -15.31
N TRP A 14 -4.51 18.13 -15.56
CA TRP A 14 -3.41 17.25 -15.99
C TRP A 14 -2.89 17.58 -17.39
N GLU A 15 -3.77 17.90 -18.35
CA GLU A 15 -3.38 18.35 -19.67
C GLU A 15 -2.59 19.68 -19.61
N GLU A 16 -2.99 20.57 -18.69
CA GLU A 16 -2.34 21.87 -18.47
C GLU A 16 -1.22 21.85 -17.40
N ARG A 17 -0.78 20.66 -16.95
CA ARG A 17 0.11 20.47 -15.79
C ARG A 17 1.42 21.25 -15.83
N ASP A 18 1.93 21.60 -17.03
CA ASP A 18 3.18 22.36 -17.17
C ASP A 18 3.00 23.85 -16.81
N SER A 19 1.77 24.34 -16.82
CA SER A 19 1.42 25.69 -16.35
C SER A 19 1.11 25.72 -14.84
N ILE A 20 0.84 24.56 -14.22
CA ILE A 20 0.47 24.46 -12.81
C ILE A 20 1.69 24.56 -11.90
N ASN A 21 1.61 25.45 -10.92
CA ASN A 21 2.66 25.73 -9.95
C ASN A 21 2.09 26.24 -8.63
N THR A 22 2.95 26.60 -7.69
CA THR A 22 2.56 27.03 -6.34
C THR A 22 1.69 28.31 -6.32
N ASN A 23 1.70 29.13 -7.37
CA ASN A 23 0.87 30.33 -7.49
C ASN A 23 -0.50 30.05 -8.11
N THR A 24 -0.74 28.87 -8.66
CA THR A 24 -2.03 28.47 -9.25
C THR A 24 -3.14 28.55 -8.22
N LYS A 25 -4.25 29.22 -8.55
CA LYS A 25 -5.46 29.40 -7.71
C LYS A 25 -6.70 29.02 -8.51
N GLY A 26 -7.87 29.03 -7.84
CA GLY A 26 -9.17 28.76 -8.47
C GLY A 26 -9.40 27.27 -8.74
N GLU A 27 -10.21 26.99 -9.76
CA GLU A 27 -10.83 25.67 -9.98
C GLU A 27 -9.86 24.50 -9.98
N PHE A 28 -8.67 24.63 -10.55
CA PHE A 28 -7.69 23.54 -10.59
C PHE A 28 -7.11 23.20 -9.21
N ARG A 29 -6.77 24.22 -8.41
CA ARG A 29 -6.31 24.01 -7.04
C ARG A 29 -7.41 23.42 -6.18
N GLU A 30 -8.61 23.98 -6.28
CA GLU A 30 -9.78 23.55 -5.51
C GLU A 30 -10.16 22.11 -5.84
N SER A 31 -10.14 21.71 -7.12
CA SER A 31 -10.41 20.33 -7.53
C SER A 31 -9.37 19.35 -7.03
N VAL A 32 -8.09 19.70 -7.04
CA VAL A 32 -7.03 18.83 -6.48
C VAL A 32 -7.20 18.68 -4.97
N GLU A 33 -7.46 19.76 -4.24
CA GLU A 33 -7.68 19.71 -2.79
C GLU A 33 -8.94 18.90 -2.43
N GLU A 34 -10.02 19.00 -3.22
CA GLU A 34 -11.23 18.17 -3.07
C GLU A 34 -10.92 16.69 -3.29
N ALA A 35 -10.22 16.34 -4.36
CA ALA A 35 -9.84 14.96 -4.64
C ALA A 35 -8.96 14.36 -3.52
N LEU A 36 -7.99 15.13 -2.99
CA LEU A 36 -7.18 14.70 -1.86
C LEU A 36 -8.02 14.51 -0.58
N SER A 37 -9.02 15.35 -0.37
CA SER A 37 -9.92 15.28 0.80
C SER A 37 -10.86 14.08 0.70
N LEU A 38 -11.36 13.75 -0.49
CA LEU A 38 -12.17 12.54 -0.73
C LEU A 38 -11.34 11.27 -0.49
N MET A 39 -10.09 11.24 -0.93
CA MET A 39 -9.19 10.12 -0.62
C MET A 39 -8.88 10.06 0.88
N ASP A 40 -8.63 11.19 1.54
CA ASP A 40 -8.30 11.25 2.97
C ASP A 40 -9.44 10.72 3.85
N SER A 41 -10.68 10.98 3.45
CA SER A 41 -11.90 10.50 4.12
C SER A 41 -12.30 9.07 3.74
N GLY A 42 -11.71 8.50 2.68
CA GLY A 42 -12.07 7.19 2.15
C GLY A 42 -13.34 7.18 1.29
N ALA A 43 -13.90 8.35 0.97
CA ALA A 43 -15.03 8.48 0.06
C ALA A 43 -14.65 8.06 -1.36
N GLU A 44 -13.42 8.37 -1.77
CA GLU A 44 -12.84 7.91 -3.01
C GLU A 44 -11.53 7.15 -2.75
N ARG A 45 -11.17 6.24 -3.65
CA ARG A 45 -9.94 5.45 -3.56
C ARG A 45 -9.32 5.20 -4.93
N VAL A 46 -7.99 5.08 -4.96
CA VAL A 46 -7.22 4.92 -6.21
C VAL A 46 -7.58 3.65 -6.96
N ALA A 47 -7.98 2.58 -6.27
CA ALA A 47 -8.55 1.42 -6.93
C ALA A 47 -9.77 0.91 -6.17
N SER A 48 -10.86 0.68 -6.90
CA SER A 48 -12.16 0.25 -6.38
C SER A 48 -12.45 -1.21 -6.73
N PRO A 49 -12.94 -2.03 -5.78
CA PRO A 49 -13.25 -3.43 -6.04
C PRO A 49 -14.49 -3.55 -6.95
N MET A 50 -14.39 -4.40 -7.96
CA MET A 50 -15.47 -4.70 -8.94
C MET A 50 -16.11 -6.08 -8.70
N GLY A 51 -15.69 -6.79 -7.66
CA GLY A 51 -16.07 -8.18 -7.40
C GLY A 51 -15.26 -9.20 -8.19
N GLY A 52 -15.20 -10.46 -7.68
CA GLY A 52 -14.44 -11.54 -8.34
C GLY A 52 -12.96 -11.24 -8.50
N HIS A 53 -12.35 -10.59 -7.50
CA HIS A 53 -10.93 -10.18 -7.50
C HIS A 53 -10.53 -9.24 -8.65
N LYS A 54 -11.51 -8.51 -9.22
CA LYS A 54 -11.27 -7.48 -10.23
C LYS A 54 -11.28 -6.11 -9.57
N TRP A 55 -10.41 -5.23 -10.06
CA TRP A 55 -10.25 -3.89 -9.56
C TRP A 55 -10.27 -2.88 -10.70
N GLN A 56 -10.94 -1.75 -10.46
CA GLN A 56 -10.93 -0.60 -11.35
C GLN A 56 -9.99 0.44 -10.79
N VAL A 57 -9.00 0.85 -11.57
CA VAL A 57 -8.06 1.90 -11.19
C VAL A 57 -8.62 3.26 -11.59
N ASN A 58 -8.74 4.16 -10.63
CA ASN A 58 -9.19 5.55 -10.81
C ASN A 58 -7.97 6.44 -11.08
N GLN A 59 -7.51 6.44 -12.32
CA GLN A 59 -6.26 7.13 -12.72
C GLN A 59 -6.29 8.64 -12.42
N TRP A 60 -7.47 9.26 -12.49
CA TRP A 60 -7.62 10.68 -12.18
C TRP A 60 -7.20 11.03 -10.75
N LEU A 61 -7.38 10.14 -9.78
CA LEU A 61 -6.91 10.34 -8.40
C LEU A 61 -5.37 10.31 -8.30
N LYS A 62 -4.69 9.45 -9.06
CA LYS A 62 -3.23 9.48 -9.17
C LYS A 62 -2.75 10.80 -9.77
N LYS A 63 -3.44 11.31 -10.81
CA LYS A 63 -3.16 12.61 -11.40
C LYS A 63 -3.34 13.74 -10.38
N ALA A 64 -4.39 13.70 -9.56
CA ALA A 64 -4.60 14.66 -8.48
C ALA A 64 -3.43 14.66 -7.47
N VAL A 65 -2.94 13.47 -7.08
CA VAL A 65 -1.77 13.36 -6.21
C VAL A 65 -0.54 14.01 -6.85
N LEU A 66 -0.25 13.72 -8.12
CA LEU A 66 0.90 14.29 -8.82
C LEU A 66 0.78 15.81 -9.01
N LEU A 67 -0.41 16.31 -9.32
CA LEU A 67 -0.69 17.74 -9.41
C LEU A 67 -0.48 18.43 -8.06
N SER A 68 -0.83 17.80 -6.96
CA SER A 68 -0.62 18.38 -5.62
C SER A 68 0.84 18.69 -5.33
N PHE A 69 1.79 17.91 -5.84
CA PHE A 69 3.22 18.19 -5.68
C PHE A 69 3.69 19.43 -6.45
N ARG A 70 2.98 19.81 -7.52
CA ARG A 70 3.24 21.05 -8.26
C ARG A 70 2.59 22.27 -7.58
N LEU A 71 1.41 22.05 -6.99
CA LEU A 71 0.64 23.10 -6.33
C LEU A 71 1.22 23.54 -4.99
N ASN A 72 1.92 22.65 -4.28
CA ASN A 72 2.41 22.89 -2.94
C ASN A 72 3.93 23.08 -2.92
N ASP A 73 4.37 24.09 -2.19
CA ASP A 73 5.79 24.32 -1.94
C ASP A 73 6.26 23.54 -0.72
N MET A 74 7.58 23.45 -0.59
CA MET A 74 8.22 22.90 0.60
C MET A 74 7.95 23.77 1.82
N GLY A 75 7.71 23.16 2.95
CA GLY A 75 7.46 23.84 4.22
C GLY A 75 8.03 23.09 5.41
N VAL A 76 8.17 23.80 6.51
CA VAL A 76 8.55 23.17 7.80
C VAL A 76 7.36 22.44 8.38
N ILE A 77 7.54 21.16 8.68
CA ILE A 77 6.56 20.32 9.37
C ILE A 77 7.10 20.00 10.75
N PRO A 78 6.53 20.57 11.83
CA PRO A 78 6.94 20.26 13.20
C PRO A 78 6.38 18.90 13.63
N GLY A 79 6.99 18.28 14.65
CA GLY A 79 6.45 17.05 15.24
C GLY A 79 7.45 15.92 15.46
N GLY A 80 8.73 16.17 15.22
CA GLY A 80 9.79 15.24 15.57
C GLY A 80 10.06 15.18 17.09
N PRO A 81 11.03 14.37 17.51
CA PRO A 81 11.44 14.32 18.91
C PRO A 81 11.85 15.71 19.44
N GLU A 82 11.47 16.00 20.67
CA GLU A 82 11.84 17.22 21.35
C GLU A 82 13.23 17.07 21.98
N ASP A 83 14.09 18.04 21.72
CA ASP A 83 15.35 18.23 22.42
C ASP A 83 15.19 19.38 23.42
N VAL A 84 15.62 19.17 24.67
CA VAL A 84 15.39 20.12 25.79
C VAL A 84 16.06 21.48 25.53
N GLU A 85 17.19 21.50 24.83
CA GLU A 85 17.94 22.73 24.53
C GLU A 85 17.59 23.34 23.18
N ARG A 86 17.21 22.52 22.20
CA ARG A 86 17.03 22.91 20.80
C ARG A 86 15.58 22.94 20.34
N GLY A 87 14.65 22.43 21.19
CA GLY A 87 13.23 22.38 20.88
C GLY A 87 12.86 21.18 19.99
N MET A 88 11.67 21.26 19.43
CA MET A 88 11.08 20.18 18.63
C MET A 88 11.78 20.04 17.25
N SER A 89 12.15 18.82 16.89
CA SER A 89 12.65 18.51 15.57
C SER A 89 11.60 18.77 14.47
N SER A 90 12.05 19.09 13.28
CA SER A 90 11.18 19.42 12.16
C SER A 90 11.64 18.71 10.90
N TRP A 91 10.68 18.50 10.01
CA TRP A 91 10.94 18.01 8.66
C TRP A 91 10.72 19.11 7.63
N TRP A 92 11.19 18.87 6.41
CA TRP A 92 11.06 19.78 5.26
C TRP A 92 10.40 19.03 4.11
N ASP A 93 9.08 19.22 3.93
CA ASP A 93 8.30 18.53 2.89
C ASP A 93 7.10 19.39 2.47
N LYS A 94 6.48 19.02 1.36
CA LYS A 94 5.28 19.66 0.82
C LYS A 94 3.97 18.94 1.17
N VAL A 95 4.03 17.73 1.71
CA VAL A 95 2.86 16.94 2.10
C VAL A 95 2.74 16.88 3.62
N PRO A 96 1.71 17.50 4.22
CA PRO A 96 1.54 17.47 5.66
C PRO A 96 1.19 16.08 6.18
N SER A 97 1.37 15.86 7.49
CA SER A 97 0.84 14.68 8.16
C SER A 97 -0.69 14.71 8.15
N LYS A 98 -1.30 13.52 7.98
CA LYS A 98 -2.75 13.33 8.17
C LYS A 98 -3.20 13.83 9.55
N PHE A 99 -2.39 13.63 10.56
CA PHE A 99 -2.72 13.97 11.94
C PHE A 99 -2.38 15.42 12.33
N SER A 100 -1.97 16.27 11.37
CA SER A 100 -1.70 17.68 11.65
C SER A 100 -2.93 18.38 12.23
N GLY A 101 -2.78 18.91 13.43
CA GLY A 101 -3.86 19.61 14.14
C GLY A 101 -4.96 18.73 14.73
N TRP A 102 -4.82 17.41 14.68
CA TRP A 102 -5.79 16.51 15.30
C TRP A 102 -5.82 16.66 16.81
N THR A 103 -7.02 16.73 17.35
CA THR A 103 -7.32 16.73 18.78
C THR A 103 -7.75 15.34 19.26
N GLU A 104 -7.86 15.16 20.57
CA GLU A 104 -8.40 13.92 21.16
C GLU A 104 -9.74 13.50 20.56
N HIS A 105 -10.62 14.47 20.26
CA HIS A 105 -11.92 14.21 19.66
C HIS A 105 -11.80 13.52 18.29
N GLN A 106 -10.95 14.04 17.41
CA GLN A 106 -10.73 13.46 16.07
C GLN A 106 -10.13 12.05 16.13
N PHE A 107 -9.19 11.79 17.06
CA PHE A 107 -8.67 10.45 17.28
C PHE A 107 -9.73 9.48 17.80
N ARG A 108 -10.58 9.89 18.73
CA ARG A 108 -11.68 9.07 19.23
C ARG A 108 -12.69 8.75 18.15
N ASP A 109 -13.10 9.74 17.37
CA ASP A 109 -14.08 9.58 16.28
C ASP A 109 -13.56 8.69 15.16
N SER A 110 -12.26 8.79 14.85
CA SER A 110 -11.64 7.93 13.82
C SER A 110 -11.59 6.46 14.21
N GLY A 111 -11.54 6.15 15.51
CA GLY A 111 -11.45 4.79 16.02
C GLY A 111 -10.15 4.06 15.68
N LEU A 112 -9.15 4.74 15.14
CA LEU A 112 -7.83 4.19 14.87
C LEU A 112 -6.90 4.29 16.08
N ARG A 113 -5.83 3.50 16.07
CA ARG A 113 -4.73 3.61 17.04
C ARG A 113 -3.44 3.98 16.32
N ALA A 114 -2.90 5.15 16.62
CA ALA A 114 -1.63 5.64 16.08
C ALA A 114 -0.56 5.59 17.19
N VAL A 115 0.41 4.69 17.08
CA VAL A 115 1.53 4.58 18.01
C VAL A 115 2.55 5.68 17.71
N PRO A 116 3.23 6.27 18.70
CA PRO A 116 4.26 7.28 18.44
C PRO A 116 5.26 6.84 17.37
N ASN A 117 5.66 7.76 16.50
CA ASN A 117 6.51 7.56 15.33
C ASN A 117 5.87 6.82 14.15
N CYS A 118 4.57 6.53 14.15
CA CYS A 118 3.90 6.23 12.90
C CYS A 118 3.75 7.50 12.06
N VAL A 119 4.02 7.40 10.75
CA VAL A 119 3.89 8.51 9.81
C VAL A 119 2.78 8.19 8.84
N VAL A 120 1.78 9.06 8.76
CA VAL A 120 0.71 8.98 7.76
C VAL A 120 0.65 10.28 7.01
N ARG A 121 0.87 10.24 5.70
CA ARG A 121 0.78 11.43 4.85
C ARG A 121 -0.68 11.75 4.52
N ARG A 122 -1.02 13.04 4.44
CA ARG A 122 -2.37 13.52 4.05
C ARG A 122 -2.82 12.83 2.76
N SER A 123 -4.11 12.60 2.63
CA SER A 123 -4.84 11.81 1.63
C SER A 123 -4.67 10.29 1.72
N ALA A 124 -3.90 9.77 2.66
CA ALA A 124 -3.99 8.37 2.99
C ALA A 124 -5.24 8.11 3.86
N TYR A 125 -6.08 7.17 3.47
CA TYR A 125 -7.22 6.74 4.27
C TYR A 125 -6.82 5.67 5.27
N ILE A 126 -7.22 5.86 6.53
CA ILE A 126 -7.03 4.88 7.61
C ILE A 126 -8.39 4.66 8.26
N ALA A 127 -8.93 3.46 8.11
CA ALA A 127 -10.25 3.11 8.63
C ALA A 127 -10.26 2.90 10.14
N SER A 128 -11.47 2.88 10.71
CA SER A 128 -11.67 2.56 12.12
C SER A 128 -11.18 1.14 12.45
N GLY A 129 -10.64 0.96 13.67
CA GLY A 129 -10.08 -0.31 14.13
C GLY A 129 -8.69 -0.63 13.58
N VAL A 130 -8.12 0.22 12.73
CA VAL A 130 -6.73 0.07 12.26
C VAL A 130 -5.76 0.37 13.40
N VAL A 131 -4.72 -0.45 13.52
CA VAL A 131 -3.59 -0.21 14.41
C VAL A 131 -2.34 0.09 13.57
N LEU A 132 -1.78 1.29 13.76
CA LEU A 132 -0.51 1.69 13.17
C LEU A 132 0.57 1.63 14.26
N MET A 133 1.48 0.67 14.17
CA MET A 133 2.73 0.69 14.91
C MET A 133 3.66 1.75 14.28
N PRO A 134 4.86 2.02 14.81
CA PRO A 134 5.83 2.89 14.13
C PRO A 134 6.06 2.41 12.70
N SER A 135 5.36 2.99 11.75
CA SER A 135 5.24 2.56 10.36
C SER A 135 5.07 3.77 9.44
N PHE A 136 5.08 3.56 8.14
CA PHE A 136 4.91 4.62 7.18
C PHE A 136 3.75 4.31 6.22
N VAL A 137 2.79 5.24 6.12
CA VAL A 137 1.68 5.18 5.16
C VAL A 137 1.74 6.40 4.25
N ASN A 138 1.93 6.16 2.97
CA ASN A 138 2.16 7.22 1.99
C ASN A 138 0.86 7.78 1.42
N ILE A 139 0.98 8.92 0.72
CA ILE A 139 -0.09 9.66 0.07
C ILE A 139 -0.94 8.76 -0.84
N GLY A 140 -2.27 8.90 -0.79
CA GLY A 140 -3.21 8.15 -1.62
C GLY A 140 -3.38 6.68 -1.25
N ALA A 141 -2.67 6.18 -0.23
CA ALA A 141 -2.86 4.82 0.26
C ALA A 141 -4.22 4.64 0.94
N TYR A 142 -4.73 3.42 0.91
CA TYR A 142 -5.98 3.05 1.55
C TYR A 142 -5.76 1.84 2.47
N VAL A 143 -6.06 1.98 3.75
CA VAL A 143 -5.96 0.91 4.76
C VAL A 143 -7.31 0.70 5.41
N ASP A 144 -7.93 -0.44 5.14
CA ASP A 144 -9.28 -0.74 5.60
C ASP A 144 -9.31 -1.30 7.04
N SER A 145 -10.51 -1.40 7.58
CA SER A 145 -10.83 -1.65 8.98
C SER A 145 -10.23 -2.93 9.56
N GLY A 146 -9.83 -2.87 10.82
CA GLY A 146 -9.29 -4.02 11.56
C GLY A 146 -7.87 -4.44 11.14
N THR A 147 -7.25 -3.73 10.20
CA THR A 147 -5.90 -4.04 9.72
C THR A 147 -4.84 -3.51 10.68
N MET A 148 -3.78 -4.31 10.88
CA MET A 148 -2.57 -3.88 11.58
C MET A 148 -1.44 -3.62 10.60
N VAL A 149 -0.83 -2.44 10.70
CA VAL A 149 0.43 -2.09 10.04
C VAL A 149 1.52 -2.09 11.11
N ASP A 150 2.33 -3.13 11.11
CA ASP A 150 3.28 -3.41 12.20
C ASP A 150 4.58 -2.59 12.06
N THR A 151 5.47 -2.74 13.02
CA THR A 151 6.68 -1.93 13.21
C THR A 151 7.57 -1.94 11.97
N TRP A 152 7.89 -0.72 11.48
CA TRP A 152 8.69 -0.46 10.28
C TRP A 152 8.11 -1.02 8.98
N ALA A 153 6.83 -1.41 8.97
CA ALA A 153 6.14 -1.71 7.71
C ALA A 153 5.84 -0.43 6.92
N THR A 154 5.74 -0.58 5.61
CA THR A 154 5.48 0.52 4.68
C THR A 154 4.27 0.21 3.83
N ILE A 155 3.33 1.15 3.76
CA ILE A 155 2.26 1.18 2.76
C ILE A 155 2.59 2.32 1.79
N GLY A 156 2.99 1.95 0.58
CA GLY A 156 3.45 2.88 -0.45
C GLY A 156 2.33 3.73 -1.05
N SER A 157 2.71 4.70 -1.86
CA SER A 157 1.77 5.63 -2.50
C SER A 157 0.69 4.87 -3.27
N CYS A 158 -0.56 5.21 -3.04
CA CYS A 158 -1.72 4.63 -3.72
C CYS A 158 -1.97 3.13 -3.49
N ALA A 159 -1.17 2.45 -2.68
CA ALA A 159 -1.38 1.05 -2.35
C ALA A 159 -2.70 0.84 -1.61
N GLN A 160 -3.37 -0.28 -1.86
CA GLN A 160 -4.67 -0.59 -1.30
C GLN A 160 -4.57 -1.82 -0.40
N VAL A 161 -4.94 -1.68 0.85
CA VAL A 161 -4.96 -2.78 1.84
C VAL A 161 -6.38 -2.96 2.35
N GLY A 162 -6.88 -4.17 2.24
CA GLY A 162 -8.23 -4.58 2.66
C GLY A 162 -8.39 -4.71 4.17
N LYS A 163 -9.51 -5.31 4.56
CA LYS A 163 -9.92 -5.47 5.96
C LYS A 163 -9.17 -6.61 6.65
N ASN A 164 -8.98 -6.47 7.97
CA ASN A 164 -8.45 -7.51 8.83
C ASN A 164 -7.12 -8.10 8.34
N CYS A 165 -6.31 -7.32 7.66
CA CYS A 165 -4.99 -7.71 7.22
C CYS A 165 -3.96 -7.53 8.34
N HIS A 166 -2.88 -8.29 8.26
CA HIS A 166 -1.70 -8.07 9.08
C HIS A 166 -0.49 -7.83 8.16
N ILE A 167 0.02 -6.61 8.16
CA ILE A 167 1.25 -6.24 7.47
C ILE A 167 2.37 -6.28 8.49
N SER A 168 3.12 -7.37 8.52
CA SER A 168 4.09 -7.67 9.59
C SER A 168 5.30 -6.75 9.56
N GLY A 169 6.11 -6.81 10.63
CA GLY A 169 7.23 -5.92 10.85
C GLY A 169 8.20 -5.84 9.67
N GLY A 170 8.43 -4.62 9.19
CA GLY A 170 9.31 -4.33 8.07
C GLY A 170 8.87 -4.88 6.72
N ALA A 171 7.62 -5.34 6.59
CA ALA A 171 7.07 -5.69 5.29
C ALA A 171 6.78 -4.43 4.47
N GLY A 172 6.98 -4.49 3.15
CA GLY A 172 6.72 -3.41 2.22
C GLY A 172 5.58 -3.74 1.27
N ILE A 173 4.60 -2.85 1.23
CA ILE A 173 3.59 -2.79 0.16
C ILE A 173 3.99 -1.60 -0.70
N ALA A 174 4.61 -1.89 -1.84
CA ALA A 174 5.24 -0.84 -2.65
C ALA A 174 4.22 0.14 -3.22
N GLY A 175 4.64 1.38 -3.31
CA GLY A 175 3.87 2.43 -3.95
C GLY A 175 4.01 2.40 -5.46
N VAL A 176 2.92 2.63 -6.18
CA VAL A 176 2.91 2.79 -7.63
C VAL A 176 2.20 4.08 -8.00
N LEU A 177 2.91 5.19 -7.90
CA LEU A 177 2.43 6.50 -8.33
C LEU A 177 2.94 6.83 -9.74
N GLU A 178 4.19 6.55 -10.00
CA GLU A 178 4.84 6.69 -11.29
C GLU A 178 5.49 5.34 -11.70
N PRO A 179 5.36 4.93 -12.98
CA PRO A 179 4.65 5.60 -14.06
C PRO A 179 3.12 5.59 -13.88
N MET A 180 2.46 6.64 -14.40
CA MET A 180 1.01 6.87 -14.24
C MET A 180 0.14 5.66 -14.58
N GLN A 181 0.46 4.95 -15.66
CA GLN A 181 -0.31 3.81 -16.17
C GLN A 181 -0.14 2.53 -15.35
N ALA A 182 0.84 2.46 -14.45
CA ALA A 182 1.03 1.27 -13.63
C ALA A 182 -0.05 1.17 -12.54
N ASP A 183 -0.57 -0.02 -12.33
CA ASP A 183 -1.60 -0.29 -11.34
C ASP A 183 -1.04 -0.27 -9.91
N PRO A 184 -1.84 0.14 -8.91
CA PRO A 184 -1.43 0.08 -7.52
C PRO A 184 -1.33 -1.37 -7.03
N VAL A 185 -0.48 -1.59 -6.03
CA VAL A 185 -0.46 -2.87 -5.30
C VAL A 185 -1.74 -3.00 -4.49
N ILE A 186 -2.33 -4.19 -4.52
CA ILE A 186 -3.58 -4.50 -3.83
C ILE A 186 -3.38 -5.71 -2.93
N ILE A 187 -3.65 -5.54 -1.66
CA ILE A 187 -3.79 -6.61 -0.67
C ILE A 187 -5.27 -6.69 -0.33
N GLU A 188 -5.93 -7.77 -0.69
CA GLU A 188 -7.34 -7.96 -0.38
C GLU A 188 -7.56 -8.33 1.09
N ASP A 189 -8.82 -8.57 1.48
CA ASP A 189 -9.21 -8.80 2.87
C ASP A 189 -8.58 -10.06 3.49
N ASN A 190 -8.35 -10.04 4.80
CA ASN A 190 -7.91 -11.17 5.62
C ASN A 190 -6.54 -11.74 5.21
N CYS A 191 -5.67 -10.95 4.60
CA CYS A 191 -4.34 -11.36 4.22
C CYS A 191 -3.33 -11.20 5.37
N PHE A 192 -2.35 -12.10 5.39
CA PHE A 192 -1.18 -11.99 6.26
C PHE A 192 0.08 -11.84 5.42
N ILE A 193 0.75 -10.70 5.54
CA ILE A 193 2.01 -10.41 4.86
C ILE A 193 3.14 -10.56 5.87
N GLY A 194 3.94 -11.61 5.72
CA GLY A 194 5.01 -11.96 6.64
C GLY A 194 6.11 -10.91 6.74
N ALA A 195 6.83 -10.92 7.86
CA ALA A 195 7.88 -9.94 8.14
C ALA A 195 8.91 -9.86 7.01
N ARG A 196 9.34 -8.64 6.66
CA ARG A 196 10.33 -8.38 5.61
C ARG A 196 9.95 -8.90 4.21
N SER A 197 8.66 -9.20 3.97
CA SER A 197 8.17 -9.48 2.62
C SER A 197 7.95 -8.17 1.85
N GLU A 198 8.03 -8.24 0.53
CA GLU A 198 7.79 -7.10 -0.35
C GLU A 198 6.80 -7.49 -1.44
N VAL A 199 5.75 -6.67 -1.64
CA VAL A 199 4.80 -6.80 -2.75
C VAL A 199 4.82 -5.52 -3.56
N ALA A 200 5.13 -5.64 -4.86
CA ALA A 200 5.41 -4.49 -5.72
C ALA A 200 4.71 -4.57 -7.08
N GLU A 201 4.81 -3.51 -7.87
CA GLU A 201 4.49 -3.46 -9.30
C GLU A 201 3.05 -3.90 -9.65
N GLY A 202 2.06 -3.43 -8.89
CA GLY A 202 0.65 -3.70 -9.17
C GLY A 202 0.19 -5.13 -8.91
N VAL A 203 0.97 -5.91 -8.18
CA VAL A 203 0.58 -7.27 -7.76
C VAL A 203 -0.67 -7.22 -6.91
N ILE A 204 -1.58 -8.17 -7.15
CA ILE A 204 -2.77 -8.39 -6.33
C ILE A 204 -2.55 -9.63 -5.47
N VAL A 205 -2.64 -9.46 -4.16
CA VAL A 205 -2.70 -10.57 -3.19
C VAL A 205 -4.15 -10.77 -2.81
N GLU A 206 -4.74 -11.86 -3.30
CA GLU A 206 -6.17 -12.11 -3.12
C GLU A 206 -6.52 -12.55 -1.70
N THR A 207 -7.81 -12.41 -1.37
CA THR A 207 -8.39 -12.62 -0.04
C THR A 207 -7.86 -13.86 0.68
N GLY A 208 -7.53 -13.69 1.95
CA GLY A 208 -7.15 -14.78 2.85
C GLY A 208 -5.78 -15.40 2.57
N SER A 209 -4.98 -14.80 1.70
CA SER A 209 -3.65 -15.30 1.39
C SER A 209 -2.63 -14.98 2.48
N VAL A 210 -1.66 -15.87 2.62
CA VAL A 210 -0.55 -15.78 3.57
C VAL A 210 0.76 -15.76 2.79
N LEU A 211 1.51 -14.69 2.91
CA LEU A 211 2.92 -14.67 2.50
C LEU A 211 3.78 -14.93 3.74
N SER A 212 4.63 -15.94 3.69
CA SER A 212 5.58 -16.17 4.77
C SER A 212 6.64 -15.06 4.80
N MET A 213 7.45 -14.99 5.85
CA MET A 213 8.51 -14.00 5.94
C MET A 213 9.49 -14.09 4.76
N GLY A 214 9.94 -12.92 4.27
CA GLY A 214 10.95 -12.84 3.21
C GLY A 214 10.46 -13.25 1.81
N VAL A 215 9.17 -13.16 1.55
CA VAL A 215 8.61 -13.37 0.19
C VAL A 215 8.64 -12.05 -0.58
N TYR A 216 9.25 -12.07 -1.78
CA TYR A 216 9.39 -10.90 -2.65
C TYR A 216 8.60 -11.14 -3.95
N ILE A 217 7.55 -10.35 -4.20
CA ILE A 217 6.68 -10.51 -5.37
C ILE A 217 6.56 -9.18 -6.12
N GLY A 218 7.10 -9.14 -7.32
CA GLY A 218 6.84 -8.13 -8.34
C GLY A 218 6.03 -8.71 -9.49
N ALA A 219 5.66 -7.88 -10.46
CA ALA A 219 4.81 -8.27 -11.59
C ALA A 219 5.32 -9.48 -12.38
N SER A 220 6.63 -9.63 -12.49
CA SER A 220 7.29 -10.72 -13.23
C SER A 220 7.74 -11.89 -12.36
N THR A 221 7.61 -11.79 -11.03
CA THR A 221 7.99 -12.86 -10.12
C THR A 221 7.16 -14.11 -10.39
N LYS A 222 7.82 -15.22 -10.64
CA LYS A 222 7.14 -16.51 -10.84
C LYS A 222 6.64 -17.04 -9.51
N ILE A 223 5.36 -17.35 -9.45
CA ILE A 223 4.73 -18.02 -8.33
C ILE A 223 4.37 -19.43 -8.81
N ILE A 224 5.04 -20.43 -8.23
CA ILE A 224 4.95 -21.82 -8.68
C ILE A 224 4.05 -22.59 -7.71
N ASN A 225 3.02 -23.21 -8.23
CA ASN A 225 2.23 -24.17 -7.46
C ASN A 225 3.07 -25.45 -7.26
N ARG A 226 3.37 -25.80 -6.00
CA ARG A 226 4.22 -26.93 -5.65
C ARG A 226 3.67 -28.27 -6.17
N ASP A 227 2.33 -28.41 -6.17
CA ASP A 227 1.69 -29.69 -6.47
C ASP A 227 1.46 -29.89 -7.98
N SER A 228 1.08 -28.83 -8.70
CA SER A 228 0.78 -28.88 -10.13
C SER A 228 1.94 -28.46 -11.04
N GLY A 229 2.91 -27.69 -10.50
CA GLY A 229 3.95 -27.05 -11.29
C GLY A 229 3.46 -25.85 -12.10
N GLU A 230 2.21 -25.45 -11.97
CA GLU A 230 1.66 -24.27 -12.65
C GLU A 230 2.40 -23.01 -12.21
N VAL A 231 2.69 -22.14 -13.18
CA VAL A 231 3.40 -20.88 -12.96
C VAL A 231 2.46 -19.72 -13.25
N ILE A 232 2.27 -18.86 -12.26
CA ILE A 232 1.52 -17.61 -12.38
C ILE A 232 2.41 -16.42 -12.06
N THR A 233 2.01 -15.22 -12.50
CA THR A 233 2.69 -13.95 -12.23
C THR A 233 1.67 -12.84 -11.95
N GLY A 234 2.09 -11.78 -11.26
CA GLY A 234 1.29 -10.59 -11.02
C GLY A 234 0.10 -10.77 -10.05
N ARG A 235 -0.16 -11.98 -9.57
CA ARG A 235 -1.29 -12.29 -8.70
C ARG A 235 -1.01 -13.47 -7.80
N VAL A 236 -1.34 -13.35 -6.52
CA VAL A 236 -1.37 -14.46 -5.56
C VAL A 236 -2.82 -14.90 -5.42
N PRO A 237 -3.16 -16.16 -5.79
CA PRO A 237 -4.54 -16.64 -5.69
C PRO A 237 -5.07 -16.66 -4.25
N ALA A 238 -6.38 -16.49 -4.10
CA ALA A 238 -7.04 -16.44 -2.80
C ALA A 238 -6.71 -17.68 -1.94
N TYR A 239 -6.54 -17.43 -0.64
CA TYR A 239 -6.26 -18.46 0.38
C TYR A 239 -4.94 -19.23 0.16
N SER A 240 -4.05 -18.74 -0.68
CA SER A 240 -2.74 -19.34 -0.89
C SER A 240 -1.80 -19.10 0.30
N VAL A 241 -1.00 -20.11 0.63
CA VAL A 241 0.18 -19.97 1.49
C VAL A 241 1.42 -20.00 0.63
N VAL A 242 2.17 -18.90 0.63
CA VAL A 242 3.30 -18.67 -0.26
C VAL A 242 4.58 -18.55 0.55
N VAL A 243 5.63 -19.24 0.11
CA VAL A 243 6.95 -19.23 0.73
C VAL A 243 8.03 -18.84 -0.30
N PRO A 244 9.21 -18.35 0.14
CA PRO A 244 10.35 -18.14 -0.75
C PRO A 244 10.81 -19.46 -1.35
N GLY A 245 11.23 -19.42 -2.60
CA GLY A 245 11.78 -20.56 -3.30
C GLY A 245 12.86 -20.18 -4.30
N SER A 246 13.42 -21.17 -4.97
CA SER A 246 14.33 -20.97 -6.08
C SER A 246 14.05 -21.98 -7.19
N MET A 247 14.29 -21.57 -8.43
CA MET A 247 14.17 -22.43 -9.60
C MET A 247 15.52 -22.52 -10.33
N PRO A 248 15.84 -23.67 -10.94
CA PRO A 248 17.08 -23.80 -11.71
C PRO A 248 17.18 -22.76 -12.82
N GLY A 249 18.33 -22.13 -12.94
CA GLY A 249 18.66 -21.28 -14.09
C GLY A 249 18.90 -22.10 -15.36
N LYS A 250 18.98 -21.40 -16.49
CA LYS A 250 19.39 -22.03 -17.76
C LYS A 250 20.81 -22.52 -17.63
N ALA A 251 21.14 -23.66 -18.30
CA ALA A 251 22.50 -24.13 -18.40
C ALA A 251 23.42 -23.06 -19.03
N LEU A 252 24.64 -22.98 -18.54
CA LEU A 252 25.70 -22.13 -19.10
C LEU A 252 26.17 -22.67 -20.47
N PRO A 253 26.86 -21.86 -21.27
CA PRO A 253 27.35 -22.29 -22.60
C PRO A 253 28.24 -23.55 -22.60
N ASP A 254 28.90 -23.84 -21.47
CA ASP A 254 29.72 -25.03 -21.26
C ASP A 254 28.92 -26.25 -20.78
N GLY A 255 27.60 -26.15 -20.66
CA GLY A 255 26.68 -27.19 -20.20
C GLY A 255 26.59 -27.33 -18.68
N SER A 256 27.32 -26.54 -17.89
CA SER A 256 27.21 -26.54 -16.43
C SER A 256 25.89 -25.90 -15.97
N PRO A 257 25.37 -26.24 -14.75
CA PRO A 257 24.17 -25.60 -14.21
C PRO A 257 24.37 -24.10 -14.05
N GLY A 258 23.44 -23.33 -14.60
CA GLY A 258 23.39 -21.88 -14.36
C GLY A 258 22.92 -21.52 -12.94
N PRO A 259 23.07 -20.25 -12.51
CA PRO A 259 22.64 -19.82 -11.19
C PRO A 259 21.13 -20.00 -11.03
N SER A 260 20.70 -20.45 -9.85
CA SER A 260 19.28 -20.50 -9.51
C SER A 260 18.71 -19.10 -9.37
N LEU A 261 17.47 -18.95 -9.80
CA LEU A 261 16.73 -17.69 -9.70
C LEU A 261 15.66 -17.78 -8.62
N TYR A 262 15.41 -16.65 -7.95
CA TYR A 262 14.33 -16.54 -6.99
C TYR A 262 12.97 -16.82 -7.66
N CYS A 263 12.11 -17.51 -6.93
CA CYS A 263 10.68 -17.62 -7.20
C CYS A 263 9.90 -17.66 -5.88
N ALA A 264 8.62 -17.44 -5.93
CA ALA A 264 7.71 -17.75 -4.84
C ALA A 264 7.06 -19.12 -5.09
N VAL A 265 6.71 -19.84 -4.03
CA VAL A 265 6.11 -21.16 -4.14
C VAL A 265 4.85 -21.22 -3.31
N THR A 266 3.73 -21.60 -3.94
CA THR A 266 2.49 -21.90 -3.22
C THR A 266 2.58 -23.33 -2.68
N VAL A 267 2.56 -23.47 -1.35
CA VAL A 267 2.76 -24.76 -0.67
C VAL A 267 1.46 -25.38 -0.15
N SER A 268 0.44 -24.56 0.06
CA SER A 268 -0.89 -25.03 0.46
C SER A 268 -1.94 -23.97 0.15
N TYR A 269 -3.20 -24.38 0.23
CA TYR A 269 -4.32 -23.46 0.26
C TYR A 269 -4.98 -23.56 1.62
N THR A 270 -5.21 -22.43 2.30
CA THR A 270 -5.93 -22.42 3.57
C THR A 270 -7.40 -22.76 3.28
N HIS A 271 -7.83 -23.97 3.64
CA HIS A 271 -9.25 -24.31 3.60
C HIS A 271 -9.97 -23.61 4.76
N LEU A 272 -11.13 -23.04 4.49
CA LEU A 272 -12.04 -22.36 5.45
C LEU A 272 -12.48 -23.21 6.66
N ARG A 273 -11.78 -24.28 7.01
CA ARG A 273 -12.18 -25.24 8.05
C ARG A 273 -11.55 -25.04 9.43
N ALA A 274 -10.68 -24.06 9.62
CA ALA A 274 -10.09 -23.90 10.94
C ALA A 274 -10.41 -22.52 11.50
N HIS A 275 -11.05 -22.48 12.65
CA HIS A 275 -11.03 -21.38 13.61
C HIS A 275 -9.61 -21.12 14.19
N GLU A 276 -8.57 -21.54 13.49
CA GLU A 276 -7.18 -21.26 13.86
C GLU A 276 -6.82 -19.88 13.34
N THR A 277 -6.52 -18.99 14.26
CA THR A 277 -6.04 -17.66 13.93
C THR A 277 -4.80 -17.77 13.04
N LEU A 278 -4.72 -16.96 11.99
CA LEU A 278 -3.59 -16.87 11.03
C LEU A 278 -2.18 -16.91 11.69
N ARG A 279 -2.07 -16.50 12.96
CA ARG A 279 -0.84 -16.60 13.75
C ARG A 279 -0.31 -18.02 13.94
N TYR A 280 -1.17 -19.02 14.06
CA TYR A 280 -0.75 -20.40 14.30
C TYR A 280 -0.30 -21.14 13.04
N LEU A 281 -0.82 -20.75 11.86
CA LEU A 281 -0.44 -21.36 10.58
C LEU A 281 1.01 -21.03 10.19
N VAL A 282 1.47 -19.82 10.46
CA VAL A 282 2.85 -19.40 10.14
C VAL A 282 3.87 -20.14 11.02
N CYS A 283 3.59 -20.36 12.28
CA CYS A 283 4.50 -21.09 13.20
C CYS A 283 4.57 -22.59 12.89
N ARG A 284 3.50 -23.20 12.38
CA ARG A 284 3.47 -24.64 12.08
C ARG A 284 4.20 -25.03 10.80
N LEU A 285 4.13 -24.16 9.78
CA LEU A 285 4.81 -24.35 8.49
C LEU A 285 6.34 -24.20 8.55
N LEU A 286 6.86 -23.61 9.63
CA LEU A 286 8.31 -23.48 9.87
C LEU A 286 8.90 -24.68 10.63
N LEU A 287 8.06 -25.63 11.10
CA LEU A 287 8.46 -26.78 11.90
C LEU A 287 8.33 -28.13 11.16
N GLU A 288 7.78 -28.14 9.94
CA GLU A 288 7.74 -29.27 9.01
C GLU A 288 8.66 -29.02 7.79
#